data_74aa65016f071b54acca4248f687cbf1
#
_entry.id   74aa65016f071b54acca4248f687cbf1
#
_cell.length_a   1.000
_cell.length_b   1.000
_cell.length_c   1.000
_cell.angle_alpha   90.00
_cell.angle_beta   90.00
_cell.angle_gamma   90.00
#
_symmetry.space_group_name_H-M   'P 1'
#
loop_
_entity.id
_entity.type
_entity.pdbx_description
1 polymer ?
#
loop_
_entity_poly.entity_id
_entity_poly.type
_entity_poly.pdbx_seq_one_letter_code
_entity_poly.pdbx_strand_id
1 'polypeptide(L)'
;MPEISIIVPVYNVEQYLPAALDSLRAQTCPDWEAILVDDGSPDGCGALCDAAARQDARFRVIHQKNAGVGAARNAGLAAARGTYVQFLDSDDALEPQMVEVLCRTAKQTDADLIMFGGYEEHYAADGTRTGCTDIAPVLEGVYRGDPCPQLFPQLSAMSLVTRQLFRRRC
;
A
#
# COMPACT_ATOMS: atom_id res chain seq x y z
N MET A 1 17.40 -4.84 6.68
CA MET A 1 16.69 -3.89 5.79
C MET A 1 15.31 -4.50 5.56
N PRO A 2 14.24 -3.71 5.50
CA PRO A 2 12.91 -4.26 5.23
C PRO A 2 12.86 -4.89 3.83
N GLU A 3 12.01 -5.91 3.66
CA GLU A 3 11.75 -6.49 2.34
C GLU A 3 10.81 -5.59 1.54
N ILE A 4 9.77 -5.05 2.20
CA ILE A 4 8.76 -4.20 1.56
C ILE A 4 8.73 -2.82 2.21
N SER A 5 8.77 -1.76 1.39
CA SER A 5 8.41 -0.39 1.78
C SER A 5 6.98 -0.12 1.37
N ILE A 6 6.10 0.14 2.33
CA ILE A 6 4.69 0.49 2.10
C ILE A 6 4.58 2.01 2.17
N ILE A 7 4.20 2.64 1.06
CA ILE A 7 4.06 4.10 0.95
C ILE A 7 2.59 4.45 1.13
N VAL A 8 2.31 5.28 2.13
CA VAL A 8 0.95 5.70 2.48
C VAL A 8 0.85 7.22 2.31
N PRO A 9 0.29 7.72 1.20
CA PRO A 9 -0.02 9.13 1.06
C PRO A 9 -1.20 9.49 1.95
N VAL A 10 -1.08 10.56 2.74
CA VAL A 10 -2.07 10.97 3.73
C VAL A 10 -2.49 12.41 3.47
N TYR A 11 -3.79 12.66 3.28
CA TYR A 11 -4.34 14.01 3.18
C TYR A 11 -5.82 14.04 3.57
N ASN A 12 -6.16 14.72 4.66
CA ASN A 12 -7.53 14.99 5.09
C ASN A 12 -8.41 13.72 5.25
N VAL A 13 -7.87 12.71 5.94
CA VAL A 13 -8.48 11.38 6.14
C VAL A 13 -8.45 10.93 7.60
N GLU A 14 -8.49 11.85 8.55
CA GLU A 14 -8.32 11.60 9.99
C GLU A 14 -9.22 10.47 10.51
N GLN A 15 -10.45 10.35 10.00
CA GLN A 15 -11.40 9.32 10.42
C GLN A 15 -11.05 7.91 9.93
N TYR A 16 -10.30 7.75 8.84
CA TYR A 16 -9.96 6.46 8.23
C TYR A 16 -8.53 6.01 8.56
N LEU A 17 -7.60 6.96 8.70
CA LEU A 17 -6.19 6.70 8.93
C LEU A 17 -5.90 5.72 10.10
N PRO A 18 -6.62 5.75 11.23
CA PRO A 18 -6.38 4.78 12.32
C PRO A 18 -6.54 3.33 11.87
N ALA A 19 -7.57 3.01 11.07
CA ALA A 19 -7.79 1.65 10.57
C ALA A 19 -6.66 1.18 9.65
N ALA A 20 -6.17 2.05 8.75
CA ALA A 20 -5.02 1.77 7.91
C ALA A 20 -3.76 1.48 8.75
N LEU A 21 -3.46 2.31 9.74
CA LEU A 21 -2.30 2.13 10.64
C LEU A 21 -2.40 0.84 11.45
N ASP A 22 -3.58 0.49 11.95
CA ASP A 22 -3.80 -0.75 12.70
C ASP A 22 -3.66 -2.00 11.81
N SER A 23 -4.10 -1.94 10.56
CA SER A 23 -3.91 -3.03 9.60
C SER A 23 -2.42 -3.30 9.30
N LEU A 24 -1.60 -2.24 9.26
CA LEU A 24 -0.15 -2.35 9.13
C LEU A 24 0.48 -2.98 10.39
N ARG A 25 0.08 -2.57 11.58
CA ARG A 25 0.57 -3.16 12.84
C ARG A 25 0.21 -4.63 12.97
N ALA A 26 -0.95 -5.03 12.45
CA ALA A 26 -1.47 -6.39 12.50
C ALA A 26 -0.77 -7.36 11.54
N GLN A 27 0.15 -6.90 10.69
CA GLN A 27 0.85 -7.77 9.75
C GLN A 27 1.65 -8.88 10.45
N THR A 28 1.44 -10.13 10.02
CA THR A 28 2.09 -11.33 10.61
C THR A 28 3.59 -11.39 10.34
N CYS A 29 4.04 -10.85 9.22
CA CYS A 29 5.45 -10.75 8.86
C CYS A 29 6.01 -9.38 9.29
N PRO A 30 7.16 -9.29 9.98
CA PRO A 30 7.73 -8.02 10.44
C PRO A 30 8.62 -7.32 9.40
N ASP A 31 8.91 -7.93 8.25
CA ASP A 31 9.92 -7.48 7.28
C ASP A 31 9.43 -6.34 6.38
N TRP A 32 8.84 -5.31 6.98
CA TRP A 32 8.35 -4.12 6.28
C TRP A 32 8.71 -2.82 6.99
N GLU A 33 8.68 -1.73 6.26
CA GLU A 33 8.56 -0.36 6.77
C GLU A 33 7.33 0.32 6.14
N ALA A 34 6.72 1.26 6.85
CA ALA A 34 5.69 2.13 6.29
C ALA A 34 6.18 3.58 6.28
N ILE A 35 6.02 4.25 5.13
CA ILE A 35 6.38 5.65 4.95
C ILE A 35 5.09 6.43 4.80
N LEU A 36 4.68 7.08 5.89
CA LEU A 36 3.51 7.94 5.95
C LEU A 36 3.88 9.32 5.39
N VAL A 37 3.30 9.70 4.29
CA VAL A 37 3.58 11.00 3.67
C VAL A 37 2.38 11.90 3.87
N ASP A 38 2.44 12.73 4.91
CA ASP A 38 1.44 13.76 5.18
C ASP A 38 1.62 14.92 4.19
N ASP A 39 0.72 15.00 3.23
CA ASP A 39 0.71 16.01 2.16
C ASP A 39 0.04 17.32 2.61
N GLY A 40 0.44 17.80 3.80
CA GLY A 40 -0.06 19.05 4.35
C GLY A 40 -1.53 18.97 4.77
N SER A 41 -1.91 17.90 5.47
CA SER A 41 -3.28 17.69 5.95
C SER A 41 -3.75 18.84 6.85
N PRO A 42 -4.97 19.37 6.63
CA PRO A 42 -5.53 20.41 7.47
C PRO A 42 -6.16 19.90 8.78
N ASP A 43 -6.33 18.59 8.91
CA ASP A 43 -6.93 17.86 10.03
C ASP A 43 -5.87 17.25 10.97
N GLY A 44 -6.27 16.30 11.85
CA GLY A 44 -5.39 15.62 12.80
C GLY A 44 -4.44 14.59 12.22
N CYS A 45 -4.41 14.34 10.91
CA CYS A 45 -3.60 13.31 10.26
C CYS A 45 -2.11 13.41 10.58
N GLY A 46 -1.52 14.63 10.54
CA GLY A 46 -0.11 14.82 10.85
C GLY A 46 0.26 14.34 12.26
N ALA A 47 -0.58 14.66 13.25
CA ALA A 47 -0.38 14.20 14.63
C ALA A 47 -0.54 12.68 14.78
N LEU A 48 -1.47 12.06 14.05
CA LEU A 48 -1.65 10.60 14.01
C LEU A 48 -0.44 9.89 13.40
N CYS A 49 0.11 10.41 12.30
CA CYS A 49 1.34 9.91 11.68
C CYS A 49 2.51 9.95 12.66
N ASP A 50 2.72 11.09 13.32
CA ASP A 50 3.79 11.24 14.31
C ASP A 50 3.61 10.31 15.52
N ALA A 51 2.38 10.11 15.98
CA ALA A 51 2.08 9.18 17.04
C ALA A 51 2.41 7.73 16.63
N ALA A 52 2.08 7.34 15.40
CA ALA A 52 2.42 6.01 14.88
C ALA A 52 3.93 5.78 14.86
N ALA A 53 4.72 6.74 14.35
CA ALA A 53 6.17 6.64 14.30
C ALA A 53 6.85 6.61 15.68
N ARG A 54 6.27 7.28 16.68
CA ARG A 54 6.77 7.20 18.08
C ARG A 54 6.51 5.84 18.73
N GLN A 55 5.45 5.16 18.35
CA GLN A 55 5.03 3.87 18.93
C GLN A 55 5.71 2.67 18.28
N ASP A 56 6.02 2.74 17.00
CA ASP A 56 6.57 1.63 16.23
C ASP A 56 7.62 2.15 15.24
N ALA A 57 8.86 1.73 15.42
CA ALA A 57 10.00 2.17 14.61
C ALA A 57 9.93 1.76 13.13
N ARG A 58 8.99 0.89 12.76
CA ARG A 58 8.73 0.53 11.35
C ARG A 58 8.01 1.64 10.59
N PHE A 59 7.35 2.57 11.28
CA PHE A 59 6.75 3.76 10.68
C PHE A 59 7.75 4.91 10.59
N ARG A 60 7.75 5.57 9.45
CA ARG A 60 8.50 6.81 9.18
C ARG A 60 7.55 7.84 8.63
N VAL A 61 7.74 9.10 8.99
CA VAL A 61 6.86 10.20 8.56
C VAL A 61 7.63 11.19 7.71
N ILE A 62 6.99 11.68 6.67
CA ILE A 62 7.41 12.82 5.86
C ILE A 62 6.25 13.81 5.88
N HIS A 63 6.50 15.04 6.35
CA HIS A 63 5.55 16.13 6.20
C HIS A 63 5.99 16.99 5.02
N GLN A 64 5.06 17.29 4.12
CA GLN A 64 5.31 18.20 2.99
C GLN A 64 4.17 19.19 2.83
N LYS A 65 4.42 20.27 2.09
CA LYS A 65 3.34 21.17 1.66
C LYS A 65 2.50 20.42 0.62
N ASN A 66 1.17 20.55 0.70
CA ASN A 66 0.27 19.89 -0.23
C ASN A 66 0.69 20.11 -1.69
N ALA A 67 0.94 18.99 -2.37
CA ALA A 67 1.37 18.94 -3.77
C ALA A 67 0.66 17.81 -4.54
N GLY A 68 -0.33 17.15 -3.91
CA GLY A 68 -1.16 16.10 -4.47
C GLY A 68 -0.57 14.70 -4.29
N VAL A 69 -1.44 13.69 -4.43
CA VAL A 69 -1.14 12.27 -4.16
C VAL A 69 0.06 11.75 -4.94
N GLY A 70 0.26 12.19 -6.19
CA GLY A 70 1.42 11.80 -6.99
C GLY A 70 2.74 12.28 -6.39
N ALA A 71 2.79 13.53 -5.89
CA ALA A 71 3.97 14.09 -5.22
C ALA A 71 4.24 13.36 -3.91
N ALA A 72 3.21 13.07 -3.12
CA ALA A 72 3.33 12.29 -1.88
C ALA A 72 3.87 10.88 -2.14
N ARG A 73 3.35 10.18 -3.17
CA ARG A 73 3.87 8.86 -3.58
C ARG A 73 5.34 8.94 -3.99
N ASN A 74 5.73 9.96 -4.75
CA ASN A 74 7.12 10.16 -5.17
C ASN A 74 8.05 10.45 -3.98
N ALA A 75 7.63 11.26 -3.01
CA ALA A 75 8.40 11.52 -1.79
C ALA A 75 8.61 10.23 -0.98
N GLY A 76 7.57 9.42 -0.82
CA GLY A 76 7.66 8.10 -0.19
C GLY A 76 8.60 7.17 -0.93
N LEU A 77 8.50 7.12 -2.27
CA LEU A 77 9.36 6.28 -3.11
C LEU A 77 10.85 6.67 -2.97
N ALA A 78 11.16 7.96 -2.94
CA ALA A 78 12.53 8.44 -2.73
C ALA A 78 13.10 8.06 -1.35
N ALA A 79 12.25 7.88 -0.35
CA ALA A 79 12.64 7.50 1.01
C ALA A 79 12.63 5.98 1.26
N ALA A 80 12.07 5.19 0.33
CA ALA A 80 11.93 3.75 0.45
C ALA A 80 13.30 3.04 0.52
N ARG A 81 13.40 2.02 1.40
CA ARG A 81 14.61 1.21 1.62
C ARG A 81 14.41 -0.26 1.28
N GLY A 82 13.16 -0.70 1.15
CA GLY A 82 12.79 -2.08 0.84
C GLY A 82 13.26 -2.53 -0.55
N THR A 83 13.40 -3.82 -0.72
CA THR A 83 13.63 -4.45 -2.03
C THR A 83 12.44 -4.24 -2.95
N TYR A 84 11.24 -4.23 -2.37
CA TYR A 84 9.98 -4.00 -3.05
C TYR A 84 9.27 -2.77 -2.48
N VAL A 85 8.39 -2.19 -3.30
CA VAL A 85 7.53 -1.06 -2.93
C VAL A 85 6.09 -1.42 -3.20
N GLN A 86 5.22 -1.08 -2.25
CA GLN A 86 3.77 -1.11 -2.36
C GLN A 86 3.20 0.26 -2.00
N PHE A 87 2.11 0.65 -2.66
CA PHE A 87 1.32 1.81 -2.25
C PHE A 87 0.06 1.33 -1.54
N LEU A 88 -0.29 2.01 -0.46
CA LEU A 88 -1.53 1.81 0.29
C LEU A 88 -2.23 3.16 0.43
N ASP A 89 -3.45 3.28 -0.04
CA ASP A 89 -4.24 4.48 0.20
C ASP A 89 -4.65 4.53 1.70
N SER A 90 -4.66 5.72 2.26
CA SER A 90 -4.79 5.92 3.70
C SER A 90 -6.20 5.69 4.26
N ASP A 91 -7.15 5.40 3.40
CA ASP A 91 -8.52 4.98 3.69
C ASP A 91 -8.76 3.46 3.44
N ASP A 92 -7.72 2.74 3.00
CA ASP A 92 -7.74 1.30 2.82
C ASP A 92 -7.07 0.55 4.00
N ALA A 93 -7.28 -0.77 4.05
CA ALA A 93 -6.67 -1.66 5.03
C ALA A 93 -6.06 -2.90 4.37
N LEU A 94 -5.01 -3.45 4.97
CA LEU A 94 -4.36 -4.67 4.51
C LEU A 94 -4.83 -5.88 5.32
N GLU A 95 -5.02 -7.01 4.64
CA GLU A 95 -5.21 -8.28 5.33
C GLU A 95 -3.96 -8.67 6.15
N PRO A 96 -4.12 -9.28 7.35
CA PRO A 96 -2.99 -9.53 8.25
C PRO A 96 -1.84 -10.34 7.65
N GLN A 97 -2.11 -11.25 6.72
CA GLN A 97 -1.10 -12.10 6.08
C GLN A 97 -0.52 -11.51 4.79
N MET A 98 -0.91 -10.31 4.39
CA MET A 98 -0.59 -9.77 3.07
C MET A 98 0.92 -9.63 2.87
N VAL A 99 1.64 -9.00 3.79
CA VAL A 99 3.10 -8.84 3.70
C VAL A 99 3.80 -10.20 3.64
N GLU A 100 3.37 -11.16 4.45
CA GLU A 100 3.91 -12.52 4.45
C GLU A 100 3.74 -13.20 3.09
N VAL A 101 2.54 -13.14 2.52
CA VAL A 101 2.23 -13.74 1.22
C VAL A 101 3.06 -13.06 0.12
N LEU A 102 3.14 -11.74 0.11
CA LEU A 102 3.91 -11.00 -0.89
C LEU A 102 5.41 -11.30 -0.81
N CYS A 103 6.00 -11.32 0.39
CA CYS A 103 7.40 -11.68 0.59
C CYS A 103 7.69 -13.11 0.13
N ARG A 104 6.81 -14.05 0.45
CA ARG A 104 6.94 -15.44 0.01
C ARG A 104 6.85 -15.56 -1.51
N THR A 105 5.88 -14.92 -2.14
CA THR A 105 5.70 -14.92 -3.59
C THR A 105 6.89 -14.27 -4.29
N ALA A 106 7.37 -13.15 -3.80
CA ALA A 106 8.55 -12.47 -4.33
C ALA A 106 9.79 -13.37 -4.33
N LYS A 107 10.04 -14.08 -3.21
CA LYS A 107 11.17 -15.02 -3.08
C LYS A 107 11.03 -16.24 -3.99
N GLN A 108 9.82 -16.75 -4.17
CA GLN A 108 9.56 -17.95 -4.99
C GLN A 108 9.63 -17.67 -6.49
N THR A 109 9.17 -16.50 -6.93
CA THR A 109 9.01 -16.18 -8.35
C THR A 109 10.12 -15.32 -8.91
N ASP A 110 10.85 -14.61 -8.04
CA ASP A 110 11.81 -13.54 -8.40
C ASP A 110 11.19 -12.48 -9.33
N ALA A 111 9.89 -12.21 -9.16
CA ALA A 111 9.13 -11.31 -10.01
C ALA A 111 9.50 -9.84 -9.76
N ASP A 112 9.48 -9.02 -10.82
CA ASP A 112 9.64 -7.57 -10.74
C ASP A 112 8.33 -6.88 -10.40
N LEU A 113 7.20 -7.51 -10.73
CA LEU A 113 5.85 -7.04 -10.44
C LEU A 113 5.00 -8.21 -9.94
N ILE A 114 4.35 -8.02 -8.80
CA ILE A 114 3.34 -8.95 -8.27
C ILE A 114 2.02 -8.20 -8.22
N MET A 115 1.01 -8.75 -8.85
CA MET A 115 -0.35 -8.24 -8.83
C MET A 115 -1.22 -9.13 -7.93
N PHE A 116 -2.08 -8.51 -7.15
CA PHE A 116 -2.94 -9.22 -6.20
C PHE A 116 -4.35 -8.64 -6.18
N GLY A 117 -5.30 -9.41 -5.70
CA GLY A 117 -6.68 -9.00 -5.53
C GLY A 117 -6.92 -8.18 -4.26
N GLY A 118 -8.17 -7.96 -3.95
CA GLY A 118 -8.63 -7.30 -2.74
C GLY A 118 -10.12 -7.46 -2.56
N TYR A 119 -10.63 -6.85 -1.53
CA TYR A 119 -12.07 -6.80 -1.24
C TYR A 119 -12.52 -5.34 -1.23
N GLU A 120 -13.72 -5.10 -1.72
CA GLU A 120 -14.43 -3.84 -1.56
C GLU A 120 -15.55 -4.05 -0.57
N GLU A 121 -15.45 -3.45 0.61
CA GLU A 121 -16.46 -3.54 1.63
C GLU A 121 -17.48 -2.40 1.46
N HIS A 122 -18.75 -2.75 1.50
CA HIS A 122 -19.85 -1.80 1.36
C HIS A 122 -20.47 -1.53 2.71
N TYR A 123 -20.69 -0.24 3.02
CA TYR A 123 -21.29 0.21 4.27
C TYR A 123 -22.50 1.08 3.98
N ALA A 124 -23.55 0.93 4.79
CA ALA A 124 -24.69 1.84 4.82
C ALA A 124 -24.29 3.16 5.48
N ALA A 125 -25.13 4.19 5.35
CA ALA A 125 -24.91 5.51 5.94
C ALA A 125 -24.80 5.50 7.48
N ASP A 126 -25.33 4.47 8.13
CA ASP A 126 -25.24 4.26 9.59
C ASP A 126 -23.98 3.51 10.03
N GLY A 127 -23.07 3.19 9.09
CA GLY A 127 -21.84 2.43 9.34
C GLY A 127 -22.03 0.90 9.37
N THR A 128 -23.23 0.39 9.10
CA THR A 128 -23.46 -1.05 9.05
C THR A 128 -22.89 -1.64 7.76
N ARG A 129 -22.05 -2.69 7.88
CA ARG A 129 -21.53 -3.41 6.71
C ARG A 129 -22.67 -4.11 5.97
N THR A 130 -22.86 -3.77 4.71
CA THR A 130 -23.95 -4.29 3.86
C THR A 130 -23.51 -5.36 2.87
N GLY A 131 -22.20 -5.44 2.58
CA GLY A 131 -21.69 -6.42 1.64
C GLY A 131 -20.18 -6.37 1.51
N CYS A 132 -19.67 -7.29 0.68
CA CYS A 132 -18.28 -7.37 0.28
C CYS A 132 -18.22 -7.88 -1.16
N THR A 133 -17.45 -7.23 -2.00
CA THR A 133 -17.16 -7.67 -3.37
C THR A 133 -15.73 -8.13 -3.45
N ASP A 134 -15.51 -9.38 -3.89
CA ASP A 134 -14.18 -9.89 -4.18
C ASP A 134 -13.68 -9.30 -5.50
N ILE A 135 -12.48 -8.76 -5.49
CA ILE A 135 -11.81 -8.20 -6.67
C ILE A 135 -10.60 -9.07 -6.96
N ALA A 136 -10.85 -10.18 -7.65
CA ALA A 136 -9.80 -11.08 -8.09
C ALA A 136 -8.92 -10.44 -9.19
N PRO A 137 -7.62 -10.82 -9.28
CA PRO A 137 -6.79 -10.47 -10.42
C PRO A 137 -7.41 -11.05 -11.71
N VAL A 138 -7.37 -10.29 -12.81
CA VAL A 138 -7.89 -10.74 -14.11
C VAL A 138 -7.03 -11.85 -14.70
N LEU A 139 -5.77 -11.96 -14.26
CA LEU A 139 -4.79 -12.95 -14.72
C LEU A 139 -4.12 -13.64 -13.54
N GLU A 140 -4.05 -14.95 -13.62
CA GLU A 140 -3.29 -15.77 -12.68
C GLU A 140 -2.10 -16.40 -13.40
N GLY A 141 -0.94 -16.48 -12.73
CA GLY A 141 0.25 -17.15 -13.26
C GLY A 141 1.53 -16.32 -13.13
N VAL A 142 2.63 -16.92 -13.58
CA VAL A 142 3.95 -16.27 -13.62
C VAL A 142 4.33 -16.07 -15.09
N TYR A 143 4.45 -14.81 -15.47
CA TYR A 143 4.81 -14.40 -16.83
C TYR A 143 6.26 -13.96 -16.88
N ARG A 144 7.04 -14.43 -17.86
CA ARG A 144 8.47 -14.14 -18.02
C ARG A 144 8.76 -13.58 -19.41
N GLY A 145 9.81 -12.79 -19.51
CA GLY A 145 10.23 -12.17 -20.77
C GLY A 145 9.51 -10.86 -21.04
N ASP A 146 9.19 -10.58 -22.29
CA ASP A 146 8.45 -9.39 -22.73
C ASP A 146 7.01 -9.72 -23.17
N PRO A 147 6.13 -10.11 -22.22
CA PRO A 147 4.71 -10.37 -22.49
C PRO A 147 3.87 -9.09 -22.51
N CYS A 148 4.47 -7.91 -22.32
CA CYS A 148 3.77 -6.65 -22.10
C CYS A 148 2.69 -6.31 -23.13
N PRO A 149 2.88 -6.52 -24.46
CA PRO A 149 1.85 -6.21 -25.44
C PRO A 149 0.56 -7.00 -25.26
N GLN A 150 0.65 -8.23 -24.72
CA GLN A 150 -0.50 -9.11 -24.49
C GLN A 150 -1.19 -8.82 -23.15
N LEU A 151 -0.43 -8.34 -22.16
CA LEU A 151 -0.94 -8.02 -20.81
C LEU A 151 -1.47 -6.59 -20.73
N PHE A 152 -1.01 -5.68 -21.58
CA PHE A 152 -1.29 -4.24 -21.49
C PHE A 152 -2.78 -3.88 -21.46
N PRO A 153 -3.66 -4.47 -22.29
CA PRO A 153 -5.10 -4.18 -22.22
C PRO A 153 -5.73 -4.60 -20.88
N GLN A 154 -5.17 -5.61 -20.23
CA GLN A 154 -5.66 -6.15 -18.97
C GLN A 154 -5.07 -5.40 -17.78
N LEU A 155 -3.83 -4.91 -17.90
CA LEU A 155 -3.19 -4.02 -16.91
C LEU A 155 -3.92 -2.68 -16.81
N SER A 156 -4.47 -2.16 -17.91
CA SER A 156 -5.24 -0.91 -17.90
C SER A 156 -6.57 -1.04 -17.13
N ALA A 157 -7.17 -2.23 -17.11
CA ALA A 157 -8.35 -2.52 -16.30
C ALA A 157 -8.02 -2.72 -14.80
N MET A 158 -6.73 -2.96 -14.46
CA MET A 158 -6.24 -3.14 -13.10
C MET A 158 -5.49 -1.90 -12.60
N SER A 159 -5.91 -0.71 -12.98
CA SER A 159 -5.19 0.56 -12.81
C SER A 159 -4.98 1.03 -11.36
N LEU A 160 -5.34 0.25 -10.35
CA LEU A 160 -5.08 0.58 -8.96
C LEU A 160 -3.66 0.18 -8.57
N VAL A 161 -2.78 1.15 -8.53
CA VAL A 161 -1.38 1.01 -8.08
C VAL A 161 -1.27 0.42 -6.68
N THR A 162 -2.33 0.51 -5.88
CA THR A 162 -2.44 -0.03 -4.52
C THR A 162 -2.52 -1.55 -4.44
N ARG A 163 -2.82 -2.23 -5.56
CA ARG A 163 -2.86 -3.70 -5.63
C ARG A 163 -1.67 -4.30 -6.38
N GLN A 164 -0.53 -3.62 -6.29
CA GLN A 164 0.69 -4.01 -6.99
C GLN A 164 1.90 -3.87 -6.05
N LEU A 165 2.77 -4.87 -6.11
CA LEU A 165 4.07 -4.83 -5.47
C LEU A 165 5.14 -4.73 -6.56
N PHE A 166 5.95 -3.69 -6.51
CA PHE A 166 6.99 -3.40 -7.48
C PHE A 166 8.37 -3.68 -6.91
N ARG A 167 9.24 -4.35 -7.67
CA ARG A 167 10.66 -4.41 -7.32
C ARG A 167 11.28 -3.03 -7.52
N ARG A 168 11.86 -2.49 -6.46
CA ARG A 168 12.59 -1.24 -6.52
C ARG A 168 13.93 -1.49 -7.20
N ARG A 169 14.14 -0.92 -8.37
CA ARG A 169 15.44 -0.88 -9.03
C ARG A 169 16.10 0.46 -8.75
N CYS A 170 17.35 0.41 -8.26
CA CYS A 170 18.18 1.60 -8.05
C CYS A 170 18.64 2.18 -9.37
#